data_0b298733819180a428a7df917fc242cc
#
_entry.id   0b298733819180a428a7df917fc242cc
#
_cell.length_a   1.000
_cell.length_b   1.000
_cell.length_c   1.000
_cell.angle_alpha   90.00
_cell.angle_beta   90.00
_cell.angle_gamma   90.00
#
_symmetry.space_group_name_H-M   'P 1'
#
loop_
_entity.id
_entity.type
_entity.pdbx_description
1 polymer ?
#
loop_
_entity_poly.entity_id
_entity_poly.type
_entity_poly.pdbx_seq_one_letter_code
_entity_poly.pdbx_strand_id
1 'polypeptide(L)'
;FLMDEKELLDQVVHEIEDYIENSNLSFKEHDELTGEFEMLKFCLAYNDLNKMIQHCQNAARLLKRPSMIISTGEPMMFGSPSVMFMFYKERGGLDDLVRKMYESRDLYYKLTGNNSRGFEYLLEGEVEMYREHNDKAEILSYKAYNVARKYNHTGMEISALFLRTRVVMYKGNPDKVFELFKQIRMIADNSGHELYKQTADLCIAFMYSYYNQLRLVEQWIIDGNPADMHIYTPLKPFYAIVYGRICIDRE
;
A
#
# COMPACT_ATOMS: atom_id res chain seq x y z
N PHE A 1 3.74 -9.52 -11.38
CA PHE A 1 2.70 -8.94 -10.51
C PHE A 1 2.81 -7.40 -10.43
N LEU A 2 3.96 -6.88 -10.01
CA LEU A 2 4.13 -5.41 -9.87
C LEU A 2 4.07 -4.65 -11.20
N MET A 3 4.32 -5.32 -12.32
CA MET A 3 4.35 -4.76 -13.68
C MET A 3 3.16 -5.17 -14.55
N ASP A 4 2.13 -5.80 -13.95
CA ASP A 4 0.86 -6.13 -14.62
C ASP A 4 0.95 -7.17 -15.76
N GLU A 5 1.80 -8.15 -15.61
CA GLU A 5 1.92 -9.28 -16.55
C GLU A 5 0.89 -10.37 -16.19
N LYS A 6 -0.38 -10.07 -16.43
CA LYS A 6 -1.49 -10.91 -15.96
C LYS A 6 -1.49 -12.31 -16.59
N GLU A 7 -1.28 -12.42 -17.89
CA GLU A 7 -1.32 -13.73 -18.59
C GLU A 7 -0.20 -14.66 -18.09
N LEU A 8 1.02 -14.11 -17.92
CA LEU A 8 2.15 -14.86 -17.36
C LEU A 8 1.86 -15.29 -15.92
N LEU A 9 1.23 -14.42 -15.14
CA LEU A 9 0.89 -14.68 -13.76
C LEU A 9 -0.17 -15.78 -13.64
N ASP A 10 -1.22 -15.74 -14.46
CA ASP A 10 -2.26 -16.78 -14.51
C ASP A 10 -1.65 -18.14 -14.91
N GLN A 11 -0.72 -18.17 -15.87
CA GLN A 11 0.02 -19.36 -16.24
C GLN A 11 0.84 -19.92 -15.06
N VAL A 12 1.63 -19.06 -14.38
CA VAL A 12 2.45 -19.46 -13.21
C VAL A 12 1.59 -20.00 -12.08
N VAL A 13 0.44 -19.37 -11.82
CA VAL A 13 -0.50 -19.86 -10.81
C VAL A 13 -0.97 -21.28 -11.14
N HIS A 14 -1.35 -21.53 -12.37
CA HIS A 14 -1.79 -22.85 -12.83
C HIS A 14 -0.69 -23.91 -12.75
N GLU A 15 0.53 -23.56 -13.18
CA GLU A 15 1.70 -24.45 -13.07
C GLU A 15 2.02 -24.83 -11.61
N ILE A 16 1.87 -23.89 -10.67
CA ILE A 16 2.08 -24.16 -9.24
C ILE A 16 0.98 -25.08 -8.70
N GLU A 17 -0.29 -24.86 -9.07
CA GLU A 17 -1.40 -25.73 -8.67
C GLU A 17 -1.19 -27.15 -9.15
N ASP A 18 -0.90 -27.34 -10.43
CA ASP A 18 -0.60 -28.64 -11.03
C ASP A 18 0.59 -29.32 -10.35
N TYR A 19 1.63 -28.55 -10.02
CA TYR A 19 2.81 -29.10 -9.34
C TYR A 19 2.47 -29.58 -7.92
N ILE A 20 1.71 -28.80 -7.14
CA ILE A 20 1.29 -29.19 -5.79
C ILE A 20 0.45 -30.47 -5.82
N GLU A 21 -0.46 -30.59 -6.79
CA GLU A 21 -1.40 -31.73 -6.88
C GLU A 21 -0.73 -33.01 -7.39
N ASN A 22 0.22 -32.90 -8.33
CA ASN A 22 0.74 -34.04 -9.07
C ASN A 22 2.16 -34.47 -8.67
N SER A 23 2.87 -33.70 -7.83
CA SER A 23 4.22 -34.06 -7.41
C SER A 23 4.25 -34.94 -6.16
N ASN A 24 5.23 -35.84 -6.12
CA ASN A 24 5.41 -36.73 -4.97
C ASN A 24 6.21 -36.02 -3.86
N LEU A 25 5.57 -35.03 -3.23
CA LEU A 25 6.15 -34.24 -2.14
C LEU A 25 5.98 -34.96 -0.80
N SER A 26 6.94 -34.79 0.11
CA SER A 26 6.72 -35.11 1.50
C SER A 26 5.67 -34.19 2.13
N PHE A 27 5.02 -34.61 3.20
CA PHE A 27 4.02 -33.78 3.89
C PHE A 27 4.55 -32.39 4.24
N LYS A 28 5.79 -32.31 4.67
CA LYS A 28 6.41 -31.03 5.01
C LYS A 28 6.60 -30.13 3.80
N GLU A 29 7.10 -30.66 2.69
CA GLU A 29 7.30 -29.90 1.44
C GLU A 29 5.97 -29.45 0.87
N HIS A 30 4.94 -30.30 0.90
CA HIS A 30 3.59 -29.98 0.47
C HIS A 30 3.00 -28.84 1.31
N ASP A 31 3.09 -28.90 2.65
CA ASP A 31 2.61 -27.84 3.54
C ASP A 31 3.35 -26.52 3.30
N GLU A 32 4.67 -26.55 3.17
CA GLU A 32 5.49 -25.35 2.92
C GLU A 32 5.14 -24.72 1.57
N LEU A 33 5.06 -25.51 0.50
CA LEU A 33 4.74 -25.00 -0.83
C LEU A 33 3.31 -24.48 -0.90
N THR A 34 2.34 -25.19 -0.35
CA THR A 34 0.94 -24.76 -0.27
C THR A 34 0.83 -23.46 0.54
N GLY A 35 1.57 -23.34 1.64
CA GLY A 35 1.59 -22.13 2.44
C GLY A 35 2.16 -20.91 1.70
N GLU A 36 3.24 -21.08 0.95
CA GLU A 36 3.79 -20.02 0.08
C GLU A 36 2.81 -19.67 -1.06
N PHE A 37 2.14 -20.67 -1.63
CA PHE A 37 1.13 -20.44 -2.64
C PHE A 37 -0.08 -19.66 -2.11
N GLU A 38 -0.52 -19.92 -0.88
CA GLU A 38 -1.52 -19.09 -0.22
C GLU A 38 -1.04 -17.63 -0.02
N MET A 39 0.24 -17.41 0.23
CA MET A 39 0.80 -16.05 0.28
C MET A 39 0.87 -15.39 -1.09
N LEU A 40 1.11 -16.14 -2.17
CA LEU A 40 0.96 -15.62 -3.53
C LEU A 40 -0.49 -15.22 -3.80
N LYS A 41 -1.47 -16.09 -3.48
CA LYS A 41 -2.90 -15.79 -3.60
C LYS A 41 -3.32 -14.57 -2.77
N PHE A 42 -2.72 -14.37 -1.59
CA PHE A 42 -2.90 -13.15 -0.80
C PHE A 42 -2.50 -11.90 -1.60
N CYS A 43 -1.35 -11.91 -2.29
CA CYS A 43 -0.92 -10.81 -3.14
C CYS A 43 -1.85 -10.60 -4.35
N LEU A 44 -2.35 -11.69 -4.94
CA LEU A 44 -3.26 -11.68 -6.09
C LEU A 44 -4.67 -11.22 -5.72
N ALA A 45 -5.10 -11.48 -4.49
CA ALA A 45 -6.37 -11.00 -3.96
C ALA A 45 -6.37 -9.48 -3.70
N TYR A 46 -5.35 -8.78 -4.16
CA TYR A 46 -5.13 -7.35 -4.12
C TYR A 46 -6.44 -6.55 -4.03
N ASN A 47 -6.56 -5.69 -3.03
CA ASN A 47 -7.71 -4.87 -2.70
C ASN A 47 -9.03 -5.61 -2.26
N ASP A 48 -9.02 -6.93 -2.15
CA ASP A 48 -10.10 -7.70 -1.52
C ASP A 48 -9.67 -8.17 -0.13
N LEU A 49 -9.89 -7.31 0.88
CA LEU A 49 -9.41 -7.57 2.24
C LEU A 49 -9.91 -8.91 2.81
N ASN A 50 -11.14 -9.33 2.49
CA ASN A 50 -11.69 -10.57 3.02
C ASN A 50 -10.92 -11.78 2.46
N LYS A 51 -10.66 -11.79 1.14
CA LYS A 51 -9.84 -12.85 0.53
C LYS A 51 -8.41 -12.82 1.02
N MET A 52 -7.81 -11.62 1.13
CA MET A 52 -6.46 -11.46 1.68
C MET A 52 -6.36 -12.05 3.09
N ILE A 53 -7.31 -11.75 3.98
CA ILE A 53 -7.34 -12.32 5.33
C ILE A 53 -7.48 -13.84 5.29
N GLN A 54 -8.34 -14.37 4.44
CA GLN A 54 -8.54 -15.81 4.30
C GLN A 54 -7.25 -16.53 3.86
N HIS A 55 -6.58 -16.02 2.82
CA HIS A 55 -5.31 -16.59 2.35
C HIS A 55 -4.22 -16.48 3.43
N CYS A 56 -4.15 -15.35 4.14
CA CYS A 56 -3.24 -15.18 5.27
C CYS A 56 -3.49 -16.22 6.39
N GLN A 57 -4.75 -16.49 6.72
CA GLN A 57 -5.13 -17.52 7.69
C GLN A 57 -4.75 -18.93 7.22
N ASN A 58 -4.95 -19.24 5.94
CA ASN A 58 -4.57 -20.53 5.36
C ASN A 58 -3.05 -20.72 5.42
N ALA A 59 -2.28 -19.73 4.95
CA ALA A 59 -0.83 -19.75 5.00
C ALA A 59 -0.30 -19.96 6.42
N ALA A 60 -0.89 -19.30 7.42
CA ALA A 60 -0.42 -19.39 8.81
C ALA A 60 -0.61 -20.76 9.47
N ARG A 61 -1.51 -21.59 8.96
CA ARG A 61 -1.69 -22.97 9.42
C ARG A 61 -0.54 -23.87 8.95
N LEU A 62 0.02 -23.55 7.79
CA LEU A 62 1.01 -24.34 7.07
C LEU A 62 2.44 -23.85 7.33
N LEU A 63 2.68 -22.55 7.20
CA LEU A 63 4.01 -21.96 7.36
C LEU A 63 4.42 -21.82 8.83
N LYS A 64 5.62 -22.32 9.15
CA LYS A 64 6.26 -22.17 10.47
C LYS A 64 7.27 -21.02 10.54
N ARG A 65 7.51 -20.35 9.41
CA ARG A 65 8.41 -19.22 9.22
C ARG A 65 7.71 -18.10 8.42
N PRO A 66 8.30 -16.91 8.37
CA PRO A 66 7.84 -15.90 7.40
C PRO A 66 7.89 -16.44 5.96
N SER A 67 6.93 -16.02 5.15
CA SER A 67 6.87 -16.35 3.73
C SER A 67 8.04 -15.76 2.97
N MET A 68 8.49 -16.45 1.94
CA MET A 68 9.50 -15.97 1.00
C MET A 68 8.91 -15.07 -0.10
N ILE A 69 7.60 -15.13 -0.32
CA ILE A 69 6.91 -14.32 -1.33
C ILE A 69 6.97 -12.83 -0.98
N ILE A 70 6.91 -12.49 0.32
CA ILE A 70 7.01 -11.11 0.79
C ILE A 70 8.36 -10.93 1.49
N SER A 71 9.38 -10.54 0.71
CA SER A 71 10.70 -10.25 1.25
C SER A 71 10.73 -8.90 1.97
N THR A 72 11.39 -8.84 3.12
CA THR A 72 11.62 -7.58 3.85
C THR A 72 12.66 -6.67 3.19
N GLY A 73 13.45 -7.19 2.26
CA GLY A 73 14.50 -6.45 1.54
C GLY A 73 14.02 -5.77 0.25
N GLU A 74 12.84 -6.13 -0.23
CA GLU A 74 12.32 -5.59 -1.48
C GLU A 74 11.45 -4.34 -1.27
N PRO A 75 11.45 -3.38 -2.21
CA PRO A 75 10.59 -2.23 -2.15
C PRO A 75 9.12 -2.66 -2.13
N MET A 76 8.40 -2.24 -1.10
CA MET A 76 7.00 -2.59 -0.94
C MET A 76 6.19 -1.45 -0.37
N MET A 77 4.97 -1.29 -0.91
CA MET A 77 3.91 -0.48 -0.33
C MET A 77 2.80 -1.40 0.15
N PHE A 78 2.24 -1.14 1.33
CA PHE A 78 0.99 -1.79 1.73
C PHE A 78 -0.17 -1.19 0.92
N GLY A 79 -0.33 -1.69 -0.30
CA GLY A 79 -1.28 -1.19 -1.27
C GLY A 79 -0.84 0.12 -1.93
N SER A 80 -1.63 1.18 -1.77
CA SER A 80 -1.33 2.52 -2.23
C SER A 80 -0.88 3.42 -1.07
N PRO A 81 -0.46 4.66 -1.31
CA PRO A 81 -0.16 5.62 -0.24
C PRO A 81 -1.31 5.87 0.72
N SER A 82 -2.55 5.57 0.30
CA SER A 82 -3.75 5.60 1.14
C SER A 82 -4.33 4.20 1.27
N VAL A 83 -4.29 3.65 2.46
CA VAL A 83 -4.86 2.32 2.78
C VAL A 83 -6.38 2.34 2.58
N MET A 84 -7.02 3.46 2.91
CA MET A 84 -8.46 3.61 2.74
C MET A 84 -8.86 3.59 1.24
N PHE A 85 -8.14 4.28 0.35
CA PHE A 85 -8.45 4.28 -1.08
C PHE A 85 -8.34 2.89 -1.69
N MET A 86 -7.49 2.06 -1.14
CA MET A 86 -7.36 0.69 -1.61
C MET A 86 -8.49 -0.23 -1.16
N PHE A 87 -8.91 -0.15 0.11
CA PHE A 87 -9.77 -1.16 0.70
C PHE A 87 -11.22 -0.72 0.97
N TYR A 88 -11.50 0.60 1.00
CA TYR A 88 -12.85 1.08 1.24
C TYR A 88 -13.70 0.99 -0.03
N LYS A 89 -14.68 0.08 -0.03
CA LYS A 89 -15.55 -0.19 -1.19
C LYS A 89 -17.03 -0.02 -0.89
N GLU A 90 -17.42 -0.13 0.38
CA GLU A 90 -18.82 -0.17 0.79
C GLU A 90 -19.17 1.01 1.70
N ARG A 91 -20.25 1.72 1.36
CA ARG A 91 -20.74 2.82 2.19
C ARG A 91 -21.06 2.32 3.61
N GLY A 92 -20.55 3.02 4.63
CA GLY A 92 -20.74 2.66 6.04
C GLY A 92 -19.79 1.59 6.57
N GLY A 93 -18.93 0.98 5.73
CA GLY A 93 -18.02 -0.10 6.10
C GLY A 93 -16.71 0.32 6.79
N LEU A 94 -16.51 1.60 7.14
CA LEU A 94 -15.24 2.09 7.69
C LEU A 94 -14.85 1.44 9.03
N ASP A 95 -15.80 1.29 9.95
CA ASP A 95 -15.51 0.69 11.26
C ASP A 95 -15.18 -0.80 11.15
N ASP A 96 -15.90 -1.53 10.27
CA ASP A 96 -15.60 -2.92 9.97
C ASP A 96 -14.23 -3.08 9.32
N LEU A 97 -13.88 -2.18 8.42
CA LEU A 97 -12.56 -2.16 7.78
C LEU A 97 -11.43 -1.96 8.80
N VAL A 98 -11.56 -0.98 9.68
CA VAL A 98 -10.60 -0.74 10.77
C VAL A 98 -10.50 -1.97 11.68
N ARG A 99 -11.62 -2.52 12.10
CA ARG A 99 -11.66 -3.72 12.95
C ARG A 99 -10.93 -4.90 12.31
N LYS A 100 -11.22 -5.22 11.05
CA LYS A 100 -10.58 -6.31 10.30
C LYS A 100 -9.06 -6.13 10.19
N MET A 101 -8.60 -4.90 9.96
CA MET A 101 -7.16 -4.59 9.89
C MET A 101 -6.47 -4.86 11.23
N TYR A 102 -7.08 -4.43 12.35
CA TYR A 102 -6.52 -4.70 13.68
C TYR A 102 -6.54 -6.19 14.04
N GLU A 103 -7.61 -6.91 13.70
CA GLU A 103 -7.73 -8.34 13.98
C GLU A 103 -6.74 -9.21 13.17
N SER A 104 -6.43 -8.82 11.93
CA SER A 104 -5.56 -9.59 11.03
C SER A 104 -4.07 -9.24 11.15
N ARG A 105 -3.71 -8.09 11.74
CA ARG A 105 -2.35 -7.54 11.72
C ARG A 105 -1.28 -8.47 12.27
N ASP A 106 -1.52 -9.10 13.41
CA ASP A 106 -0.49 -9.92 14.09
C ASP A 106 -0.16 -11.17 13.26
N LEU A 107 -1.17 -11.73 12.59
CA LEU A 107 -1.00 -12.82 11.65
C LEU A 107 -0.19 -12.41 10.42
N TYR A 108 -0.57 -11.29 9.83
CA TYR A 108 0.15 -10.69 8.71
C TYR A 108 1.61 -10.40 9.07
N TYR A 109 1.88 -9.78 10.21
CA TYR A 109 3.25 -9.50 10.65
C TYR A 109 4.09 -10.76 10.85
N LYS A 110 3.49 -11.82 11.40
CA LYS A 110 4.18 -13.11 11.56
C LYS A 110 4.58 -13.69 10.21
N LEU A 111 3.68 -13.67 9.23
CA LEU A 111 3.91 -14.27 7.90
C LEU A 111 4.83 -13.43 7.02
N THR A 112 4.88 -12.12 7.22
CA THR A 112 5.66 -11.20 6.38
C THR A 112 6.96 -10.71 7.02
N GLY A 113 7.36 -11.29 8.16
CA GLY A 113 8.56 -10.83 8.85
C GLY A 113 8.47 -9.38 9.34
N ASN A 114 7.28 -8.93 9.74
CA ASN A 114 6.93 -7.57 10.14
C ASN A 114 6.90 -6.55 9.00
N ASN A 115 6.80 -6.97 7.74
CA ASN A 115 6.66 -6.04 6.63
C ASN A 115 5.42 -5.14 6.80
N SER A 116 5.54 -3.88 6.35
CA SER A 116 4.47 -2.87 6.40
C SER A 116 3.85 -2.64 7.78
N ARG A 117 4.60 -2.88 8.85
CA ARG A 117 4.12 -2.72 10.22
C ARG A 117 3.68 -1.28 10.48
N GLY A 118 2.47 -1.11 11.05
CA GLY A 118 1.84 0.19 11.32
C GLY A 118 0.73 0.57 10.33
N PHE A 119 0.41 -0.31 9.34
CA PHE A 119 -0.66 -0.04 8.38
C PHE A 119 -2.02 0.18 9.04
N GLU A 120 -2.28 -0.46 10.19
CA GLU A 120 -3.50 -0.27 10.96
C GLU A 120 -3.65 1.16 11.48
N TYR A 121 -2.55 1.79 11.88
CA TYR A 121 -2.56 3.20 12.30
C TYR A 121 -2.78 4.14 11.13
N LEU A 122 -2.30 3.79 9.92
CA LEU A 122 -2.57 4.58 8.72
C LEU A 122 -4.05 4.58 8.42
N LEU A 123 -4.67 3.39 8.35
CA LEU A 123 -6.10 3.28 8.05
C LEU A 123 -6.96 3.99 9.10
N GLU A 124 -6.72 3.72 10.39
CA GLU A 124 -7.48 4.40 11.47
C GLU A 124 -7.27 5.92 11.39
N GLY A 125 -6.05 6.37 11.13
CA GLY A 125 -5.74 7.79 10.99
C GLY A 125 -6.46 8.44 9.80
N GLU A 126 -6.57 7.75 8.68
CA GLU A 126 -7.34 8.22 7.52
C GLU A 126 -8.84 8.32 7.85
N VAL A 127 -9.40 7.31 8.52
CA VAL A 127 -10.80 7.31 8.95
C VAL A 127 -11.08 8.46 9.92
N GLU A 128 -10.21 8.68 10.89
CA GLU A 128 -10.36 9.79 11.85
C GLU A 128 -10.22 11.17 11.17
N MET A 129 -9.33 11.30 10.19
CA MET A 129 -9.22 12.52 9.38
C MET A 129 -10.53 12.83 8.63
N TYR A 130 -11.16 11.83 8.01
CA TYR A 130 -12.44 12.02 7.32
C TYR A 130 -13.63 12.24 8.25
N ARG A 131 -13.48 11.92 9.53
CA ARG A 131 -14.41 12.25 10.63
C ARG A 131 -14.12 13.60 11.26
N GLU A 132 -13.17 14.36 10.72
CA GLU A 132 -12.74 15.67 11.22
C GLU A 132 -12.03 15.60 12.60
N HIS A 133 -11.68 14.41 13.08
CA HIS A 133 -10.91 14.21 14.31
C HIS A 133 -9.40 14.40 14.04
N ASN A 134 -9.04 15.58 13.53
CA ASN A 134 -7.70 15.88 13.02
C ASN A 134 -6.56 15.66 14.01
N ASP A 135 -6.78 15.92 15.32
CA ASP A 135 -5.75 15.68 16.33
C ASP A 135 -5.47 14.19 16.54
N LYS A 136 -6.53 13.36 16.56
CA LYS A 136 -6.37 11.90 16.64
C LYS A 136 -5.68 11.36 15.38
N ALA A 137 -6.08 11.84 14.19
CA ALA A 137 -5.45 11.48 12.92
C ALA A 137 -3.96 11.84 12.89
N GLU A 138 -3.60 13.03 13.39
CA GLU A 138 -2.19 13.44 13.50
C GLU A 138 -1.39 12.51 14.43
N ILE A 139 -1.92 12.18 15.61
CA ILE A 139 -1.29 11.24 16.55
C ILE A 139 -1.07 9.86 15.88
N LEU A 140 -2.07 9.36 15.15
CA LEU A 140 -1.99 8.07 14.46
C LEU A 140 -0.95 8.10 13.33
N SER A 141 -0.86 9.20 12.58
CA SER A 141 0.17 9.37 11.56
C SER A 141 1.59 9.33 12.15
N TYR A 142 1.81 9.95 13.32
CA TYR A 142 3.10 9.85 14.02
C TYR A 142 3.39 8.44 14.52
N LYS A 143 2.39 7.71 15.01
CA LYS A 143 2.58 6.31 15.43
C LYS A 143 2.98 5.45 14.25
N ALA A 144 2.27 5.57 13.11
CA ALA A 144 2.62 4.86 11.88
C ALA A 144 4.04 5.17 11.42
N TYR A 145 4.40 6.46 11.37
CA TYR A 145 5.74 6.91 10.97
C TYR A 145 6.85 6.35 11.87
N ASN A 146 6.68 6.43 13.19
CA ASN A 146 7.69 5.93 14.12
C ASN A 146 7.86 4.41 14.05
N VAL A 147 6.76 3.69 13.86
CA VAL A 147 6.79 2.23 13.66
C VAL A 147 7.49 1.90 12.35
N ALA A 148 7.15 2.58 11.24
CA ALA A 148 7.78 2.39 9.95
C ALA A 148 9.30 2.59 10.01
N ARG A 149 9.76 3.66 10.65
CA ARG A 149 11.18 3.93 10.87
C ARG A 149 11.88 2.86 11.69
N LYS A 150 11.24 2.38 12.76
CA LYS A 150 11.79 1.33 13.61
C LYS A 150 12.06 0.03 12.83
N TYR A 151 11.24 -0.25 11.81
CA TYR A 151 11.32 -1.46 11.01
C TYR A 151 11.92 -1.21 9.61
N ASN A 152 12.43 0.00 9.31
CA ASN A 152 13.03 0.39 8.03
C ASN A 152 12.08 0.20 6.83
N HIS A 153 10.81 0.57 6.97
CA HIS A 153 9.80 0.46 5.93
C HIS A 153 9.54 1.79 5.23
N THR A 154 10.34 2.09 4.22
CA THR A 154 10.29 3.34 3.46
C THR A 154 8.90 3.67 2.91
N GLY A 155 8.22 2.69 2.32
CA GLY A 155 6.85 2.89 1.79
C GLY A 155 5.85 3.33 2.87
N MET A 156 5.95 2.75 4.06
CA MET A 156 5.11 3.11 5.20
C MET A 156 5.46 4.49 5.77
N GLU A 157 6.74 4.88 5.75
CA GLU A 157 7.17 6.24 6.13
C GLU A 157 6.54 7.28 5.21
N ILE A 158 6.60 7.07 3.88
CA ILE A 158 5.97 7.94 2.87
C ILE A 158 4.46 8.03 3.09
N SER A 159 3.78 6.91 3.28
CA SER A 159 2.33 6.87 3.51
C SER A 159 1.92 7.60 4.80
N ALA A 160 2.70 7.45 5.86
CA ALA A 160 2.44 8.15 7.13
C ALA A 160 2.64 9.67 7.01
N LEU A 161 3.67 10.11 6.29
CA LEU A 161 3.88 11.53 6.00
C LEU A 161 2.79 12.07 5.07
N PHE A 162 2.33 11.29 4.11
CA PHE A 162 1.21 11.69 3.25
C PHE A 162 -0.10 11.87 4.04
N LEU A 163 -0.42 10.95 4.94
CA LEU A 163 -1.56 11.14 5.85
C LEU A 163 -1.40 12.43 6.66
N ARG A 164 -0.23 12.65 7.26
CA ARG A 164 0.06 13.84 8.03
C ARG A 164 -0.05 15.12 7.21
N THR A 165 0.39 15.09 5.95
CA THR A 165 0.29 16.22 5.04
C THR A 165 -1.17 16.61 4.81
N ARG A 166 -2.06 15.63 4.58
CA ARG A 166 -3.51 15.85 4.44
C ARG A 166 -4.12 16.44 5.72
N VAL A 167 -3.78 15.89 6.88
CA VAL A 167 -4.25 16.40 8.18
C VAL A 167 -3.81 17.85 8.41
N VAL A 168 -2.55 18.16 8.14
CA VAL A 168 -2.00 19.52 8.30
C VAL A 168 -2.66 20.50 7.33
N MET A 169 -2.98 20.06 6.12
CA MET A 169 -3.77 20.85 5.16
C MET A 169 -5.16 21.19 5.72
N TYR A 170 -5.89 20.21 6.25
CA TYR A 170 -7.20 20.46 6.87
C TYR A 170 -7.12 21.39 8.11
N LYS A 171 -5.97 21.43 8.79
CA LYS A 171 -5.71 22.39 9.86
C LYS A 171 -5.32 23.79 9.38
N GLY A 172 -5.23 24.01 8.07
CA GLY A 172 -4.95 25.32 7.47
C GLY A 172 -3.49 25.79 7.63
N ASN A 173 -2.51 24.87 7.67
CA ASN A 173 -1.10 25.21 7.81
C ASN A 173 -0.30 24.85 6.53
N PRO A 174 -0.32 25.70 5.48
CA PRO A 174 0.32 25.40 4.21
C PRO A 174 1.87 25.30 4.31
N ASP A 175 2.50 26.09 5.15
CA ASP A 175 3.98 26.07 5.28
C ASP A 175 4.47 24.68 5.72
N LYS A 176 3.77 24.09 6.67
CA LYS A 176 4.08 22.74 7.15
C LYS A 176 3.80 21.66 6.10
N VAL A 177 2.84 21.87 5.20
CA VAL A 177 2.60 20.98 4.06
C VAL A 177 3.83 20.93 3.15
N PHE A 178 4.43 22.06 2.80
CA PHE A 178 5.62 22.11 1.97
C PHE A 178 6.87 21.52 2.65
N GLU A 179 6.99 21.65 3.96
CA GLU A 179 8.05 20.97 4.71
C GLU A 179 7.91 19.45 4.64
N LEU A 180 6.68 18.93 4.74
CA LEU A 180 6.39 17.50 4.64
C LEU A 180 6.66 16.97 3.22
N PHE A 181 6.38 17.74 2.16
CA PHE A 181 6.78 17.39 0.80
C PHE A 181 8.28 17.16 0.66
N LYS A 182 9.09 18.07 1.23
CA LYS A 182 10.55 17.91 1.21
C LYS A 182 10.97 16.62 1.93
N GLN A 183 10.33 16.29 3.05
CA GLN A 183 10.62 15.05 3.78
C GLN A 183 10.24 13.80 2.97
N ILE A 184 9.05 13.79 2.32
CA ILE A 184 8.61 12.70 1.46
C ILE A 184 9.60 12.48 0.31
N ARG A 185 9.99 13.55 -0.42
CA ARG A 185 10.97 13.45 -1.51
C ARG A 185 12.33 12.95 -1.01
N MET A 186 12.84 13.51 0.06
CA MET A 186 14.12 13.10 0.62
C MET A 186 14.16 11.60 0.98
N ILE A 187 13.08 11.07 1.57
CA ILE A 187 12.99 9.66 1.90
C ILE A 187 12.94 8.80 0.63
N ALA A 188 12.14 9.21 -0.36
CA ALA A 188 12.02 8.50 -1.63
C ALA A 188 13.34 8.48 -2.42
N ASP A 189 14.02 9.63 -2.52
CA ASP A 189 15.29 9.76 -3.23
C ASP A 189 16.41 8.94 -2.56
N ASN A 190 16.50 8.99 -1.23
CA ASN A 190 17.49 8.25 -0.47
C ASN A 190 17.31 6.73 -0.58
N SER A 191 16.10 6.26 -0.89
CA SER A 191 15.83 4.83 -1.08
C SER A 191 16.48 4.25 -2.34
N GLY A 192 16.67 5.07 -3.37
CA GLY A 192 17.13 4.65 -4.69
C GLY A 192 16.11 3.84 -5.51
N HIS A 193 14.90 3.59 -5.01
CA HIS A 193 13.89 2.76 -5.66
C HIS A 193 12.81 3.58 -6.37
N GLU A 194 12.55 3.25 -7.63
CA GLU A 194 11.59 3.94 -8.48
C GLU A 194 10.17 3.90 -7.92
N LEU A 195 9.74 2.78 -7.32
CA LEU A 195 8.43 2.66 -6.65
C LEU A 195 8.20 3.80 -5.64
N TYR A 196 9.20 4.13 -4.83
CA TYR A 196 9.06 5.16 -3.80
C TYR A 196 9.09 6.57 -4.37
N LYS A 197 9.84 6.79 -5.46
CA LYS A 197 9.85 8.08 -6.18
C LYS A 197 8.49 8.34 -6.82
N GLN A 198 7.95 7.39 -7.58
CA GLN A 198 6.60 7.48 -8.15
C GLN A 198 5.54 7.70 -7.06
N THR A 199 5.66 7.01 -5.92
CA THR A 199 4.77 7.19 -4.78
C THR A 199 4.83 8.62 -4.25
N ALA A 200 6.04 9.16 -4.05
CA ALA A 200 6.24 10.52 -3.56
C ALA A 200 5.64 11.56 -4.51
N ASP A 201 5.92 11.42 -5.81
CA ASP A 201 5.39 12.31 -6.85
C ASP A 201 3.86 12.31 -6.86
N LEU A 202 3.24 11.15 -6.80
CA LEU A 202 1.78 11.01 -6.75
C LEU A 202 1.18 11.62 -5.48
N CYS A 203 1.80 11.41 -4.31
CA CYS A 203 1.36 12.04 -3.07
C CYS A 203 1.39 13.57 -3.15
N ILE A 204 2.45 14.12 -3.70
CA ILE A 204 2.65 15.57 -3.87
C ILE A 204 1.69 16.12 -4.93
N ALA A 205 1.53 15.43 -6.06
CA ALA A 205 0.58 15.80 -7.11
C ALA A 205 -0.87 15.81 -6.61
N PHE A 206 -1.25 14.81 -5.80
CA PHE A 206 -2.56 14.78 -5.14
C PHE A 206 -2.80 16.07 -4.33
N MET A 207 -1.80 16.51 -3.58
CA MET A 207 -1.93 17.72 -2.77
C MET A 207 -1.95 18.99 -3.63
N TYR A 208 -1.12 19.08 -4.68
CA TYR A 208 -1.12 20.21 -5.60
C TYR A 208 -2.44 20.36 -6.35
N SER A 209 -3.14 19.27 -6.66
CA SER A 209 -4.47 19.34 -7.26
C SER A 209 -5.47 20.03 -6.33
N TYR A 210 -5.39 19.84 -5.00
CA TYR A 210 -6.25 20.57 -4.05
C TYR A 210 -5.96 22.07 -3.96
N TYR A 211 -4.72 22.48 -4.24
CA TYR A 211 -4.32 23.88 -4.23
C TYR A 211 -4.39 24.56 -5.62
N ASN A 212 -4.90 23.86 -6.63
CA ASN A 212 -4.89 24.29 -8.03
C ASN A 212 -3.49 24.73 -8.51
N GLN A 213 -2.47 24.00 -8.11
CA GLN A 213 -1.06 24.26 -8.44
C GLN A 213 -0.52 23.25 -9.45
N LEU A 214 -1.28 22.95 -10.50
CA LEU A 214 -0.96 21.91 -11.50
C LEU A 214 0.40 22.11 -12.18
N ARG A 215 0.87 23.36 -12.31
CA ARG A 215 2.20 23.69 -12.86
C ARG A 215 3.38 23.10 -12.05
N LEU A 216 3.13 22.67 -10.81
CA LEU A 216 4.13 22.07 -9.92
C LEU A 216 4.06 20.54 -9.88
N VAL A 217 3.12 19.96 -10.62
CA VAL A 217 2.99 18.51 -10.77
C VAL A 217 4.03 18.01 -11.78
N GLU A 218 4.63 16.87 -11.51
CA GLU A 218 5.60 16.25 -12.42
C GLU A 218 4.98 15.97 -13.80
N GLN A 219 5.75 16.27 -14.85
CA GLN A 219 5.25 16.21 -16.22
C GLN A 219 4.75 14.82 -16.61
N TRP A 220 5.42 13.76 -16.11
CA TRP A 220 5.02 12.38 -16.37
C TRP A 220 3.61 12.04 -15.86
N ILE A 221 3.14 12.71 -14.79
CA ILE A 221 1.77 12.53 -14.27
C ILE A 221 0.76 13.27 -15.16
N ILE A 222 1.16 14.44 -15.65
CA ILE A 222 0.29 15.33 -16.44
C ILE A 222 0.07 14.80 -17.85
N ASP A 223 1.13 14.33 -18.51
CA ASP A 223 1.11 13.87 -19.90
C ASP A 223 0.87 12.38 -20.01
N GLY A 224 0.87 11.70 -18.87
CA GLY A 224 0.84 10.25 -18.82
C GLY A 224 -0.45 9.66 -19.37
N ASN A 225 -0.30 8.77 -20.32
CA ASN A 225 -1.36 7.84 -20.68
C ASN A 225 -1.27 6.64 -19.72
N PRO A 226 -2.29 6.36 -18.91
CA PRO A 226 -2.27 5.24 -17.96
C PRO A 226 -1.94 3.87 -18.61
N ALA A 227 -2.24 3.73 -19.92
CA ALA A 227 -1.98 2.50 -20.67
C ALA A 227 -0.50 2.31 -21.02
N ASP A 228 0.26 3.41 -21.17
CA ASP A 228 1.65 3.37 -21.66
C ASP A 228 2.68 3.56 -20.54
N MET A 229 2.20 3.76 -19.31
CA MET A 229 3.10 4.09 -18.19
C MET A 229 3.57 2.87 -17.43
N HIS A 230 4.86 2.81 -17.20
CA HIS A 230 5.49 1.86 -16.28
C HIS A 230 5.25 2.27 -14.82
N ILE A 231 3.98 2.25 -14.39
CA ILE A 231 3.59 2.47 -13.00
C ILE A 231 3.44 1.12 -12.31
N TYR A 232 4.04 1.01 -11.14
CA TYR A 232 3.84 -0.16 -10.29
C TYR A 232 2.36 -0.39 -10.00
N THR A 233 1.87 -1.61 -10.21
CA THR A 233 0.44 -1.99 -10.13
C THR A 233 -0.25 -1.47 -8.85
N PRO A 234 0.34 -1.52 -7.65
CA PRO A 234 -0.27 -0.98 -6.45
C PRO A 234 -0.55 0.52 -6.47
N LEU A 235 0.14 1.28 -7.34
CA LEU A 235 -0.04 2.73 -7.47
C LEU A 235 -1.09 3.12 -8.53
N LYS A 236 -1.46 2.21 -9.45
CA LYS A 236 -2.39 2.52 -10.56
C LYS A 236 -3.71 3.12 -10.11
N PRO A 237 -4.41 2.59 -9.08
CA PRO A 237 -5.65 3.19 -8.62
C PRO A 237 -5.47 4.61 -8.08
N PHE A 238 -4.38 4.84 -7.35
CA PHE A 238 -4.07 6.16 -6.81
C PHE A 238 -3.69 7.16 -7.91
N TYR A 239 -2.90 6.71 -8.89
CA TYR A 239 -2.61 7.49 -10.09
C TYR A 239 -3.88 7.90 -10.81
N ALA A 240 -4.83 6.97 -11.03
CA ALA A 240 -6.09 7.27 -11.70
C ALA A 240 -6.91 8.35 -10.97
N ILE A 241 -6.91 8.34 -9.63
CA ILE A 241 -7.54 9.40 -8.82
C ILE A 241 -6.85 10.75 -9.04
N VAL A 242 -5.51 10.79 -8.98
CA VAL A 242 -4.72 12.02 -9.15
C VAL A 242 -4.92 12.57 -10.56
N TYR A 243 -4.77 11.72 -11.58
CA TYR A 243 -4.92 12.11 -12.98
C TYR A 243 -6.33 12.61 -13.31
N GLY A 244 -7.36 11.91 -12.82
CA GLY A 244 -8.75 12.32 -13.00
C GLY A 244 -9.04 13.70 -12.42
N ARG A 245 -8.48 14.01 -11.24
CA ARG A 245 -8.57 15.36 -10.65
C ARG A 245 -7.89 16.41 -11.51
N ILE A 246 -6.68 16.11 -12.00
CA ILE A 246 -5.94 17.02 -12.91
C ILE A 246 -6.73 17.30 -14.19
N CYS A 247 -7.39 16.30 -14.75
CA CYS A 247 -8.24 16.48 -15.94
C CYS A 247 -9.42 17.42 -15.65
N ILE A 248 -10.11 17.26 -14.51
CA ILE A 248 -11.22 18.12 -14.11
C ILE A 248 -10.77 19.58 -13.91
N ASP A 249 -9.62 19.80 -13.33
CA ASP A 249 -9.09 21.14 -13.05
C ASP A 249 -8.56 21.85 -14.32
N ARG A 250 -8.46 21.13 -15.46
CA ARG A 250 -8.04 21.70 -16.76
C ARG A 250 -9.20 22.14 -17.65
N GLU A 251 -10.41 21.70 -17.36
CA GLU A 251 -11.65 22.15 -18.03
C GLU A 251 -12.14 23.49 -17.47
#